data_cf516c49d4b05402c31639659006b232
#
_entry.id   cf516c49d4b05402c31639659006b232
#
_cell.length_a   1.000
_cell.length_b   1.000
_cell.length_c   1.000
_cell.angle_alpha   90.00
_cell.angle_beta   90.00
_cell.angle_gamma   90.00
#
_symmetry.space_group_name_H-M   'P 1'
#
loop_
_entity.id
_entity.type
_entity.pdbx_description
1 polymer ?
#
loop_
_entity_poly.entity_id
_entity_poly.type
_entity_poly.pdbx_seq_one_letter_code
_entity_poly.pdbx_strand_id
1 'polypeptide(L)'
;MGALITILALVFVTGLCIGSFLNVVILRTLSEESIVFPASKCPKCQTPLKWWHNIPVISYICLKGKCAFCKEPISIQYPIIELITGIVYTLLFMKFGVSFDTLFAWIFSALLIVIAGTDIKEKVVYDVHTYTLIGFGLFYALIVTATALYQVHTAGTPLEFTKYILLNNPLSMSILGAIEGALILEICARAGYLVAGTRAFGEGDTFIAAGLGALFGWRTLLVVLALSVLIQVVLFLPIFVKGLVQNKDWKTLISFSVFCIFAIVFYSLQHFRIITADTTLLYTIGAIILAILGITSCILIFKGLRENPENRTYLPFGPAMVAGAFIALIL
;
A
#
# COMPACT_ATOMS: atom_id res chain seq x y z
N MET A 1 -31.63 -3.56 13.19
CA MET A 1 -30.27 -3.68 13.77
C MET A 1 -29.72 -5.11 13.63
N GLY A 2 -30.47 -6.17 14.02
CA GLY A 2 -30.03 -7.57 13.92
C GLY A 2 -29.60 -8.01 12.52
N ALA A 3 -30.43 -7.76 11.49
CA ALA A 3 -30.13 -8.15 10.12
C ALA A 3 -28.81 -7.54 9.59
N LEU A 4 -28.53 -6.27 9.91
CA LEU A 4 -27.29 -5.63 9.51
C LEU A 4 -26.07 -6.28 10.17
N ILE A 5 -26.16 -6.58 11.45
CA ILE A 5 -25.07 -7.27 12.18
C ILE A 5 -24.81 -8.65 11.57
N THR A 6 -25.87 -9.39 11.21
CA THR A 6 -25.74 -10.71 10.58
C THR A 6 -25.06 -10.60 9.20
N ILE A 7 -25.44 -9.61 8.39
CA ILE A 7 -24.80 -9.39 7.07
C ILE A 7 -23.32 -9.03 7.23
N LEU A 8 -22.98 -8.11 8.14
CA LEU A 8 -21.59 -7.73 8.40
C LEU A 8 -20.74 -8.92 8.90
N ALA A 9 -21.32 -9.76 9.77
CA ALA A 9 -20.67 -10.98 10.23
C ALA A 9 -20.41 -11.96 9.08
N LEU A 10 -21.38 -12.15 8.17
CA LEU A 10 -21.20 -12.98 6.99
C LEU A 10 -20.12 -12.44 6.05
N VAL A 11 -20.12 -11.14 5.80
CA VAL A 11 -19.08 -10.49 4.99
C VAL A 11 -17.69 -10.65 5.63
N PHE A 12 -17.60 -10.47 6.94
CA PHE A 12 -16.35 -10.67 7.67
C PHE A 12 -15.83 -12.10 7.55
N VAL A 13 -16.70 -13.09 7.77
CA VAL A 13 -16.34 -14.52 7.62
C VAL A 13 -15.93 -14.84 6.18
N THR A 14 -16.63 -14.30 5.18
CA THR A 14 -16.24 -14.43 3.78
C THR A 14 -14.83 -13.85 3.55
N GLY A 15 -14.54 -12.67 4.08
CA GLY A 15 -13.22 -12.07 4.01
C GLY A 15 -12.13 -12.91 4.69
N LEU A 16 -12.44 -13.53 5.85
CA LEU A 16 -11.50 -14.46 6.50
C LEU A 16 -11.20 -15.68 5.60
N CYS A 17 -12.22 -16.28 4.98
CA CYS A 17 -12.04 -17.42 4.07
C CYS A 17 -11.22 -17.04 2.84
N ILE A 18 -11.49 -15.89 2.23
CA ILE A 18 -10.67 -15.37 1.11
C ILE A 18 -9.25 -15.13 1.59
N GLY A 19 -9.02 -14.51 2.74
CA GLY A 19 -7.69 -14.28 3.32
C GLY A 19 -6.90 -15.56 3.51
N SER A 20 -7.55 -16.65 3.95
CA SER A 20 -6.93 -17.97 4.04
C SER A 20 -6.47 -18.47 2.67
N PHE A 21 -7.29 -18.28 1.64
CA PHE A 21 -6.93 -18.61 0.25
C PHE A 21 -5.78 -17.71 -0.25
N LEU A 22 -5.80 -16.40 0.04
CA LEU A 22 -4.71 -15.49 -0.36
C LEU A 22 -3.36 -15.88 0.23
N ASN A 23 -3.31 -16.43 1.45
CA ASN A 23 -2.08 -17.03 2.00
C ASN A 23 -1.55 -18.16 1.11
N VAL A 24 -2.42 -19.03 0.58
CA VAL A 24 -2.02 -20.08 -0.35
C VAL A 24 -1.48 -19.48 -1.64
N VAL A 25 -2.15 -18.45 -2.19
CA VAL A 25 -1.69 -17.75 -3.40
C VAL A 25 -0.30 -17.17 -3.17
N ILE A 26 -0.08 -16.40 -2.09
CA ILE A 26 1.21 -15.79 -1.76
C ILE A 26 2.32 -16.85 -1.69
N LEU A 27 2.10 -17.92 -0.92
CA LEU A 27 3.13 -18.91 -0.68
C LEU A 27 3.46 -19.73 -1.93
N ARG A 28 2.47 -20.13 -2.70
CA ARG A 28 2.65 -20.92 -3.91
C ARG A 28 3.20 -20.11 -5.08
N THR A 29 2.86 -18.83 -5.16
CA THR A 29 3.52 -17.94 -6.12
C THR A 29 5.03 -17.86 -5.84
N LEU A 30 5.43 -17.73 -4.57
CA LEU A 30 6.83 -17.69 -4.19
C LEU A 30 7.56 -19.02 -4.41
N SER A 31 6.85 -20.15 -4.30
CA SER A 31 7.41 -21.50 -4.53
C SER A 31 7.25 -21.98 -5.97
N GLU A 32 6.68 -21.19 -6.85
CA GLU A 32 6.35 -21.55 -8.25
C GLU A 32 5.46 -22.80 -8.36
N GLU A 33 4.64 -23.06 -7.32
CA GLU A 33 3.73 -24.19 -7.27
C GLU A 33 2.34 -23.83 -7.79
N SER A 34 1.59 -24.83 -8.28
CA SER A 34 0.20 -24.63 -8.71
C SER A 34 -0.68 -24.20 -7.55
N ILE A 35 -1.48 -23.12 -7.77
CA ILE A 35 -2.42 -22.58 -6.78
C ILE A 35 -3.57 -23.56 -6.50
N VAL A 36 -3.88 -24.46 -7.45
CA VAL A 36 -5.05 -25.35 -7.37
C VAL A 36 -4.70 -26.69 -6.73
N PHE A 37 -3.61 -27.31 -7.10
CA PHE A 37 -3.16 -28.63 -6.63
C PHE A 37 -1.72 -28.62 -6.17
N PRO A 38 -1.33 -29.48 -5.20
CA PRO A 38 -2.14 -30.35 -4.35
C PRO A 38 -2.92 -29.60 -3.26
N ALA A 39 -3.72 -30.34 -2.46
CA ALA A 39 -4.38 -29.80 -1.26
C ALA A 39 -3.36 -29.23 -0.25
N SER A 40 -3.84 -28.37 0.66
CA SER A 40 -2.99 -27.75 1.69
C SER A 40 -2.35 -28.80 2.60
N LYS A 41 -1.03 -28.69 2.81
CA LYS A 41 -0.23 -29.62 3.62
C LYS A 41 0.70 -28.82 4.56
N CYS A 42 1.10 -29.44 5.65
CA CYS A 42 2.11 -28.86 6.53
C CYS A 42 3.46 -28.79 5.80
N PRO A 43 4.16 -27.65 5.72
CA PRO A 43 5.43 -27.54 5.03
C PRO A 43 6.55 -28.37 5.69
N LYS A 44 6.43 -28.69 6.97
CA LYS A 44 7.43 -29.46 7.72
C LYS A 44 7.21 -30.98 7.65
N CYS A 45 6.04 -31.46 8.05
CA CYS A 45 5.76 -32.91 8.07
C CYS A 45 5.04 -33.41 6.81
N GLN A 46 4.74 -32.55 5.84
CA GLN A 46 4.06 -32.84 4.57
C GLN A 46 2.67 -33.52 4.73
N THR A 47 2.15 -33.63 5.95
CA THR A 47 0.84 -34.24 6.20
C THR A 47 -0.26 -33.35 5.64
N PRO A 48 -1.22 -33.88 4.84
CA PRO A 48 -2.36 -33.15 4.34
C PRO A 48 -3.21 -32.58 5.46
N LEU A 49 -3.64 -31.33 5.32
CA LEU A 49 -4.48 -30.67 6.30
C LEU A 49 -5.94 -31.07 6.06
N LYS A 50 -6.67 -31.38 7.16
CA LYS A 50 -8.10 -31.58 7.11
C LYS A 50 -8.80 -30.22 7.06
N TRP A 51 -10.04 -30.13 6.53
CA TRP A 51 -10.76 -28.88 6.33
C TRP A 51 -10.88 -28.04 7.63
N TRP A 52 -11.03 -28.67 8.79
CA TRP A 52 -11.11 -27.96 10.08
C TRP A 52 -9.78 -27.41 10.59
N HIS A 53 -8.66 -27.84 10.02
CA HIS A 53 -7.35 -27.24 10.29
C HIS A 53 -7.13 -25.94 9.50
N ASN A 54 -8.01 -25.66 8.53
CA ASN A 54 -7.96 -24.46 7.69
C ASN A 54 -9.11 -23.48 7.99
N ILE A 55 -9.87 -23.67 9.10
CA ILE A 55 -10.85 -22.67 9.53
C ILE A 55 -10.09 -21.40 9.92
N PRO A 56 -10.31 -20.28 9.20
CA PRO A 56 -9.47 -19.10 9.38
C PRO A 56 -9.49 -18.59 10.82
N VAL A 57 -8.33 -18.17 11.32
CA VAL A 57 -8.08 -17.65 12.67
C VAL A 57 -8.40 -18.67 13.77
N ILE A 58 -9.56 -19.29 13.73
CA ILE A 58 -10.05 -20.22 14.77
C ILE A 58 -9.11 -21.42 14.91
N SER A 59 -8.72 -22.05 13.79
CA SER A 59 -7.82 -23.21 13.83
C SER A 59 -6.45 -22.83 14.40
N TYR A 60 -5.92 -21.63 14.08
CA TYR A 60 -4.67 -21.14 14.63
C TYR A 60 -4.74 -20.99 16.15
N ILE A 61 -5.82 -20.42 16.68
CA ILE A 61 -6.05 -20.22 18.12
C ILE A 61 -6.23 -21.59 18.82
N CYS A 62 -7.08 -22.48 18.29
CA CYS A 62 -7.32 -23.79 18.86
C CYS A 62 -6.06 -24.68 18.89
N LEU A 63 -5.23 -24.58 17.86
CA LEU A 63 -3.94 -25.29 17.77
C LEU A 63 -2.80 -24.57 18.50
N LYS A 64 -3.07 -23.43 19.14
CA LYS A 64 -2.09 -22.59 19.85
C LYS A 64 -0.87 -22.26 18.97
N GLY A 65 -1.12 -21.95 17.70
CA GLY A 65 -0.12 -21.59 16.70
C GLY A 65 0.82 -22.74 16.31
N LYS A 66 0.43 -24.01 16.49
CA LYS A 66 1.26 -25.18 16.21
C LYS A 66 0.54 -26.18 15.29
N CYS A 67 1.31 -26.88 14.46
CA CYS A 67 0.76 -27.94 13.62
C CYS A 67 0.08 -29.04 14.45
N ALA A 68 -1.08 -29.51 13.99
CA ALA A 68 -1.83 -30.56 14.67
C ALA A 68 -1.05 -31.88 14.81
N PHE A 69 -0.17 -32.17 13.86
CA PHE A 69 0.56 -33.42 13.75
C PHE A 69 1.98 -33.34 14.34
N CYS A 70 2.84 -32.51 13.79
CA CYS A 70 4.26 -32.42 14.19
C CYS A 70 4.56 -31.36 15.26
N LYS A 71 3.56 -30.56 15.69
CA LYS A 71 3.70 -29.50 16.71
C LYS A 71 4.66 -28.35 16.37
N GLU A 72 5.17 -28.30 15.15
CA GLU A 72 5.96 -27.17 14.66
C GLU A 72 5.15 -25.88 14.64
N PRO A 73 5.77 -24.71 14.91
CA PRO A 73 5.07 -23.44 14.92
C PRO A 73 4.55 -23.06 13.55
N ILE A 74 3.31 -22.56 13.51
CA ILE A 74 2.66 -21.99 12.32
C ILE A 74 2.97 -20.49 12.30
N SER A 75 3.35 -19.96 11.15
CA SER A 75 3.63 -18.52 10.99
C SER A 75 2.41 -17.68 11.36
N ILE A 76 2.63 -16.59 12.11
CA ILE A 76 1.60 -15.61 12.46
C ILE A 76 1.07 -14.85 11.23
N GLN A 77 1.76 -14.92 10.11
CA GLN A 77 1.32 -14.35 8.83
C GLN A 77 -0.09 -14.85 8.44
N TYR A 78 -0.38 -16.14 8.67
CA TYR A 78 -1.66 -16.73 8.30
C TYR A 78 -2.85 -16.01 8.95
N PRO A 79 -2.97 -15.95 10.28
CA PRO A 79 -4.10 -15.27 10.91
C PRO A 79 -4.07 -13.76 10.68
N ILE A 80 -2.93 -13.13 10.47
CA ILE A 80 -2.84 -11.69 10.17
C ILE A 80 -3.47 -11.38 8.82
N ILE A 81 -3.13 -12.10 7.75
CA ILE A 81 -3.70 -11.87 6.42
C ILE A 81 -5.20 -12.18 6.43
N GLU A 82 -5.62 -13.25 7.11
CA GLU A 82 -7.03 -13.60 7.27
C GLU A 82 -7.82 -12.45 7.92
N LEU A 83 -7.32 -11.92 9.06
CA LEU A 83 -7.96 -10.82 9.77
C LEU A 83 -7.98 -9.52 8.96
N ILE A 84 -6.86 -9.16 8.33
CA ILE A 84 -6.79 -7.95 7.48
C ILE A 84 -7.80 -8.06 6.36
N THR A 85 -7.89 -9.20 5.67
CA THR A 85 -8.85 -9.39 4.58
C THR A 85 -10.28 -9.30 5.08
N GLY A 86 -10.60 -9.92 6.24
CA GLY A 86 -11.92 -9.83 6.86
C GLY A 86 -12.32 -8.40 7.19
N ILE A 87 -11.40 -7.64 7.81
CA ILE A 87 -11.64 -6.23 8.17
C ILE A 87 -11.82 -5.37 6.92
N VAL A 88 -10.92 -5.46 5.94
CA VAL A 88 -10.98 -4.68 4.70
C VAL A 88 -12.27 -4.94 3.94
N TYR A 89 -12.67 -6.20 3.78
CA TYR A 89 -13.93 -6.56 3.10
C TYR A 89 -15.14 -5.98 3.81
N THR A 90 -15.15 -6.02 5.14
CA THR A 90 -16.25 -5.46 5.93
C THR A 90 -16.32 -3.96 5.80
N LEU A 91 -15.19 -3.25 5.88
CA LEU A 91 -15.14 -1.79 5.73
C LEU A 91 -15.59 -1.35 4.34
N LEU A 92 -15.13 -2.04 3.29
CA LEU A 92 -15.55 -1.76 1.91
C LEU A 92 -17.04 -2.02 1.69
N PHE A 93 -17.57 -3.08 2.30
CA PHE A 93 -19.00 -3.34 2.27
C PHE A 93 -19.82 -2.28 3.01
N MET A 94 -19.31 -1.78 4.13
CA MET A 94 -19.96 -0.67 4.86
C MET A 94 -19.97 0.62 4.03
N LYS A 95 -18.94 0.85 3.21
CA LYS A 95 -18.84 2.03 2.35
C LYS A 95 -19.73 1.94 1.11
N PHE A 96 -19.69 0.84 0.38
CA PHE A 96 -20.32 0.68 -0.93
C PHE A 96 -21.64 -0.10 -0.91
N GLY A 97 -21.97 -0.76 0.21
CA GLY A 97 -23.17 -1.57 0.35
C GLY A 97 -23.18 -2.78 -0.59
N VAL A 98 -24.39 -3.22 -0.99
CA VAL A 98 -24.57 -4.27 -2.00
C VAL A 98 -24.52 -3.63 -3.38
N SER A 99 -23.33 -3.58 -3.97
CA SER A 99 -23.09 -2.90 -5.24
C SER A 99 -22.00 -3.62 -6.06
N PHE A 100 -21.94 -3.28 -7.34
CA PHE A 100 -20.86 -3.70 -8.22
C PHE A 100 -19.50 -3.19 -7.74
N ASP A 101 -19.46 -1.98 -7.19
CA ASP A 101 -18.24 -1.36 -6.66
C ASP A 101 -17.67 -2.16 -5.48
N THR A 102 -18.52 -2.74 -4.64
CA THR A 102 -18.08 -3.62 -3.54
C THR A 102 -17.34 -4.85 -4.08
N LEU A 103 -17.90 -5.50 -5.11
CA LEU A 103 -17.26 -6.68 -5.72
C LEU A 103 -15.90 -6.33 -6.33
N PHE A 104 -15.84 -5.22 -7.08
CA PHE A 104 -14.58 -4.73 -7.64
C PHE A 104 -13.57 -4.37 -6.55
N ALA A 105 -13.99 -3.66 -5.51
CA ALA A 105 -13.12 -3.28 -4.39
C ALA A 105 -12.58 -4.50 -3.64
N TRP A 106 -13.35 -5.58 -3.49
CA TRP A 106 -12.90 -6.83 -2.90
C TRP A 106 -11.83 -7.53 -3.75
N ILE A 107 -12.03 -7.60 -5.07
CA ILE A 107 -11.03 -8.20 -5.98
C ILE A 107 -9.73 -7.37 -5.97
N PHE A 108 -9.85 -6.04 -6.01
CA PHE A 108 -8.68 -5.17 -5.88
C PHE A 108 -7.94 -5.39 -4.58
N SER A 109 -8.68 -5.44 -3.47
CA SER A 109 -8.08 -5.68 -2.15
C SER A 109 -7.34 -7.00 -2.09
N ALA A 110 -7.90 -8.05 -2.70
CA ALA A 110 -7.26 -9.35 -2.78
C ALA A 110 -5.92 -9.28 -3.55
N LEU A 111 -5.90 -8.63 -4.73
CA LEU A 111 -4.68 -8.43 -5.51
C LEU A 111 -3.62 -7.64 -4.73
N LEU A 112 -4.03 -6.55 -4.09
CA LEU A 112 -3.13 -5.72 -3.29
C LEU A 112 -2.55 -6.48 -2.09
N ILE A 113 -3.34 -7.30 -1.40
CA ILE A 113 -2.87 -8.15 -0.28
C ILE A 113 -1.85 -9.18 -0.78
N VAL A 114 -2.06 -9.80 -1.94
CA VAL A 114 -1.10 -10.74 -2.54
C VAL A 114 0.21 -10.02 -2.86
N ILE A 115 0.15 -8.87 -3.53
CA ILE A 115 1.34 -8.07 -3.87
C ILE A 115 2.11 -7.67 -2.59
N ALA A 116 1.42 -7.15 -1.57
CA ALA A 116 2.07 -6.80 -0.31
C ALA A 116 2.67 -8.03 0.39
N GLY A 117 1.98 -9.17 0.34
CA GLY A 117 2.42 -10.41 0.98
C GLY A 117 3.69 -11.00 0.35
N THR A 118 3.80 -10.99 -0.99
CA THR A 118 5.00 -11.43 -1.70
C THR A 118 6.18 -10.48 -1.47
N ASP A 119 5.91 -9.17 -1.51
CA ASP A 119 6.93 -8.14 -1.31
C ASP A 119 7.49 -8.11 0.13
N ILE A 120 6.64 -8.27 1.15
CA ILE A 120 7.09 -8.37 2.55
C ILE A 120 8.00 -9.59 2.75
N LYS A 121 7.69 -10.72 2.10
CA LYS A 121 8.34 -11.99 2.37
C LYS A 121 9.68 -12.14 1.66
N GLU A 122 9.73 -11.84 0.37
CA GLU A 122 10.90 -12.04 -0.48
C GLU A 122 11.35 -10.80 -1.24
N LYS A 123 10.69 -9.66 -1.02
CA LYS A 123 10.97 -8.39 -1.72
C LYS A 123 10.88 -8.53 -3.24
N VAL A 124 9.93 -9.37 -3.68
CA VAL A 124 9.68 -9.66 -5.08
C VAL A 124 8.24 -9.30 -5.42
N VAL A 125 8.10 -8.53 -6.47
CA VAL A 125 6.82 -8.17 -7.08
C VAL A 125 6.69 -8.91 -8.41
N TYR A 126 5.68 -9.76 -8.54
CA TYR A 126 5.46 -10.55 -9.73
C TYR A 126 4.68 -9.76 -10.78
N ASP A 127 5.18 -9.73 -12.00
CA ASP A 127 4.58 -9.02 -13.14
C ASP A 127 3.13 -9.43 -13.41
N VAL A 128 2.83 -10.72 -13.23
CA VAL A 128 1.46 -11.24 -13.41
C VAL A 128 0.45 -10.52 -12.50
N HIS A 129 0.80 -10.26 -11.23
CA HIS A 129 -0.09 -9.58 -10.29
C HIS A 129 -0.24 -8.10 -10.62
N THR A 130 0.85 -7.44 -11.00
CA THR A 130 0.84 -6.01 -11.34
C THR A 130 0.13 -5.74 -12.65
N TYR A 131 0.37 -6.54 -13.70
CA TYR A 131 -0.37 -6.41 -14.95
C TYR A 131 -1.85 -6.75 -14.78
N THR A 132 -2.18 -7.74 -13.93
CA THR A 132 -3.58 -8.03 -13.58
C THR A 132 -4.22 -6.84 -12.88
N LEU A 133 -3.50 -6.18 -11.95
CA LEU A 133 -3.98 -4.99 -11.26
C LEU A 133 -4.25 -3.83 -12.23
N ILE A 134 -3.32 -3.55 -13.16
CA ILE A 134 -3.48 -2.51 -14.19
C ILE A 134 -4.67 -2.84 -15.09
N GLY A 135 -4.71 -4.06 -15.65
CA GLY A 135 -5.77 -4.48 -16.58
C GLY A 135 -7.14 -4.44 -15.94
N PHE A 136 -7.25 -4.88 -14.68
CA PHE A 136 -8.51 -4.86 -13.94
C PHE A 136 -8.96 -3.44 -13.59
N GLY A 137 -8.02 -2.52 -13.27
CA GLY A 137 -8.30 -1.10 -13.07
C GLY A 137 -8.86 -0.43 -14.32
N LEU A 138 -8.21 -0.65 -15.46
CA LEU A 138 -8.69 -0.14 -16.75
C LEU A 138 -10.05 -0.73 -17.14
N PHE A 139 -10.26 -2.02 -16.88
CA PHE A 139 -11.53 -2.69 -17.15
C PHE A 139 -12.67 -2.12 -16.30
N TYR A 140 -12.44 -1.90 -15.01
CA TYR A 140 -13.40 -1.23 -14.14
C TYR A 140 -13.74 0.17 -14.65
N ALA A 141 -12.72 0.98 -14.96
CA ALA A 141 -12.90 2.32 -15.49
C ALA A 141 -13.66 2.34 -16.82
N LEU A 142 -13.46 1.34 -17.69
CA LEU A 142 -14.20 1.16 -18.92
C LEU A 142 -15.70 0.91 -18.65
N ILE A 143 -16.03 0.01 -17.70
CA ILE A 143 -17.42 -0.28 -17.32
C ILE A 143 -18.08 0.98 -16.79
N VAL A 144 -17.43 1.70 -15.85
CA VAL A 144 -17.99 2.93 -15.26
C VAL A 144 -18.18 4.02 -16.32
N THR A 145 -17.25 4.14 -17.28
CA THR A 145 -17.40 5.08 -18.39
C THR A 145 -18.56 4.70 -19.31
N ALA A 146 -18.69 3.41 -19.66
CA ALA A 146 -19.76 2.93 -20.51
C ALA A 146 -21.14 3.12 -19.86
N THR A 147 -21.28 2.85 -18.56
CA THR A 147 -22.52 3.05 -17.81
C THR A 147 -22.88 4.54 -17.72
N ALA A 148 -21.90 5.42 -17.50
CA ALA A 148 -22.13 6.88 -17.48
C ALA A 148 -22.57 7.40 -18.87
N LEU A 149 -21.95 6.95 -19.95
CA LEU A 149 -22.35 7.30 -21.32
C LEU A 149 -23.77 6.81 -21.65
N TYR A 150 -24.12 5.61 -21.24
CA TYR A 150 -25.46 5.06 -21.43
C TYR A 150 -26.52 5.89 -20.68
N GLN A 151 -26.24 6.28 -19.43
CA GLN A 151 -27.15 7.14 -18.64
C GLN A 151 -27.33 8.51 -19.27
N VAL A 152 -26.28 9.15 -19.77
CA VAL A 152 -26.33 10.43 -20.45
C VAL A 152 -27.14 10.32 -21.74
N HIS A 153 -26.94 9.27 -22.52
CA HIS A 153 -27.69 9.03 -23.76
C HIS A 153 -29.19 8.86 -23.50
N THR A 154 -29.55 8.08 -22.47
CA THR A 154 -30.97 7.84 -22.11
C THR A 154 -31.65 9.06 -21.49
N ALA A 155 -30.89 9.92 -20.80
CA ALA A 155 -31.42 11.16 -20.22
C ALA A 155 -31.58 12.31 -21.24
N GLY A 156 -31.08 12.15 -22.47
CA GLY A 156 -31.18 13.17 -23.52
C GLY A 156 -30.40 14.46 -23.25
N THR A 157 -29.46 14.42 -22.30
CA THR A 157 -28.64 15.60 -21.97
C THR A 157 -27.53 15.78 -23.00
N PRO A 158 -27.32 17.04 -23.52
CA PRO A 158 -26.21 17.27 -24.45
C PRO A 158 -24.89 17.08 -23.77
N LEU A 159 -24.09 16.16 -24.29
CA LEU A 159 -22.70 15.97 -23.84
C LEU A 159 -21.86 17.13 -24.39
N GLU A 160 -21.18 17.85 -23.48
CA GLU A 160 -19.98 18.61 -23.86
C GLU A 160 -18.85 17.58 -24.13
N PHE A 161 -18.92 16.98 -25.31
CA PHE A 161 -18.20 15.79 -25.70
C PHE A 161 -16.69 15.90 -25.52
N THR A 162 -16.12 17.05 -25.85
CA THR A 162 -14.66 17.25 -25.86
C THR A 162 -14.06 17.33 -24.45
N LYS A 163 -14.77 17.98 -23.52
CA LYS A 163 -14.28 18.16 -22.13
C LYS A 163 -14.46 16.90 -21.29
N TYR A 164 -15.52 16.14 -21.57
CA TYR A 164 -15.79 14.88 -20.90
C TYR A 164 -14.82 13.78 -21.35
N ILE A 165 -14.51 13.70 -22.65
CA ILE A 165 -13.65 12.64 -23.22
C ILE A 165 -12.17 12.82 -22.82
N LEU A 166 -11.64 14.06 -22.81
CA LEU A 166 -10.20 14.26 -22.65
C LEU A 166 -9.69 14.18 -21.21
N LEU A 167 -10.44 14.65 -20.19
CA LEU A 167 -9.86 14.78 -18.84
C LEU A 167 -10.77 14.35 -17.69
N ASN A 168 -12.07 14.13 -17.90
CA ASN A 168 -13.04 13.94 -16.82
C ASN A 168 -13.80 12.61 -16.87
N ASN A 169 -13.56 11.72 -17.84
CA ASN A 169 -14.17 10.40 -17.80
C ASN A 169 -13.31 9.40 -17.01
N PRO A 170 -13.90 8.41 -16.34
CA PRO A 170 -13.17 7.44 -15.53
C PRO A 170 -12.06 6.71 -16.29
N LEU A 171 -12.26 6.38 -17.57
CA LEU A 171 -11.26 5.67 -18.37
C LEU A 171 -10.03 6.54 -18.67
N SER A 172 -10.23 7.81 -19.08
CA SER A 172 -9.09 8.71 -19.31
C SER A 172 -8.34 9.02 -18.01
N MET A 173 -9.04 9.20 -16.90
CA MET A 173 -8.42 9.37 -15.58
C MET A 173 -7.60 8.14 -15.17
N SER A 174 -8.09 6.94 -15.45
CA SER A 174 -7.42 5.67 -15.17
C SER A 174 -6.15 5.51 -16.02
N ILE A 175 -6.25 5.79 -17.33
CA ILE A 175 -5.09 5.72 -18.23
C ILE A 175 -4.02 6.74 -17.84
N LEU A 176 -4.42 7.99 -17.63
CA LEU A 176 -3.49 9.05 -17.20
C LEU A 176 -2.87 8.71 -15.84
N GLY A 177 -3.65 8.20 -14.90
CA GLY A 177 -3.15 7.77 -13.60
C GLY A 177 -2.14 6.62 -13.69
N ALA A 178 -2.38 5.64 -14.57
CA ALA A 178 -1.42 4.54 -14.79
C ALA A 178 -0.08 5.06 -15.34
N ILE A 179 -0.14 5.96 -16.33
CA ILE A 179 1.06 6.59 -16.90
C ILE A 179 1.78 7.45 -15.86
N GLU A 180 1.04 8.27 -15.12
CA GLU A 180 1.59 9.14 -14.08
C GLU A 180 2.25 8.33 -12.97
N GLY A 181 1.62 7.27 -12.46
CA GLY A 181 2.19 6.40 -11.44
C GLY A 181 3.51 5.78 -11.88
N ALA A 182 3.55 5.24 -13.10
CA ALA A 182 4.77 4.71 -13.67
C ALA A 182 5.85 5.78 -13.80
N LEU A 183 5.52 6.95 -14.33
CA LEU A 183 6.49 8.04 -14.54
C LEU A 183 7.04 8.59 -13.22
N ILE A 184 6.20 8.85 -12.23
CA ILE A 184 6.64 9.38 -10.93
C ILE A 184 7.64 8.43 -10.27
N LEU A 185 7.31 7.15 -10.16
CA LEU A 185 8.19 6.17 -9.50
C LEU A 185 9.47 5.93 -10.31
N GLU A 186 9.39 5.88 -11.63
CA GLU A 186 10.57 5.70 -12.48
C GLU A 186 11.51 6.92 -12.41
N ILE A 187 10.98 8.14 -12.41
CA ILE A 187 11.78 9.37 -12.24
C ILE A 187 12.44 9.36 -10.86
N CYS A 188 11.71 9.03 -9.80
CA CYS A 188 12.26 8.93 -8.44
C CYS A 188 13.32 7.82 -8.33
N ALA A 189 13.08 6.66 -8.97
CA ALA A 189 14.04 5.55 -8.99
C ALA A 189 15.35 5.94 -9.67
N ARG A 190 15.27 6.64 -10.82
CA ARG A 190 16.45 7.15 -11.55
C ARG A 190 17.15 8.29 -10.81
N ALA A 191 16.41 9.18 -10.16
CA ALA A 191 17.00 10.21 -9.32
C ALA A 191 17.86 9.60 -8.19
N GLY A 192 17.49 8.41 -7.69
CA GLY A 192 18.30 7.65 -6.74
C GLY A 192 19.71 7.33 -7.25
N TYR A 193 19.88 7.05 -8.55
CA TYR A 193 21.21 6.85 -9.14
C TYR A 193 22.08 8.10 -9.05
N LEU A 194 21.49 9.27 -9.25
CA LEU A 194 22.22 10.54 -9.19
C LEU A 194 22.72 10.87 -7.78
N VAL A 195 21.91 10.48 -6.77
CA VAL A 195 22.18 10.84 -5.36
C VAL A 195 22.95 9.73 -4.63
N ALA A 196 22.52 8.47 -4.75
CA ALA A 196 23.03 7.34 -3.97
C ALA A 196 23.83 6.31 -4.78
N GLY A 197 23.93 6.48 -6.09
CA GLY A 197 24.60 5.54 -7.01
C GLY A 197 23.87 4.20 -7.18
N THR A 198 22.63 4.10 -6.68
CA THR A 198 21.78 2.92 -6.81
C THR A 198 20.33 3.33 -7.05
N ARG A 199 19.53 2.45 -7.65
CA ARG A 199 18.09 2.68 -7.86
C ARG A 199 17.38 2.82 -6.51
N ALA A 200 16.55 3.86 -6.34
CA ALA A 200 15.86 4.13 -5.08
C ALA A 200 14.66 3.19 -4.86
N PHE A 201 13.97 2.83 -5.94
CA PHE A 201 12.78 1.95 -5.94
C PHE A 201 12.98 0.78 -6.90
N GLY A 202 12.39 -0.36 -6.58
CA GLY A 202 12.36 -1.53 -7.47
C GLY A 202 11.54 -1.29 -8.75
N GLU A 203 11.78 -2.08 -9.79
CA GLU A 203 10.94 -2.01 -11.00
C GLU A 203 9.49 -2.41 -10.70
N GLY A 204 9.30 -3.37 -9.81
CA GLY A 204 7.98 -3.79 -9.35
C GLY A 204 7.17 -2.67 -8.72
N ASP A 205 7.82 -1.77 -7.95
CA ASP A 205 7.14 -0.61 -7.34
C ASP A 205 6.55 0.32 -8.40
N THR A 206 7.25 0.49 -9.53
CA THR A 206 6.78 1.28 -10.66
C THR A 206 5.48 0.71 -11.24
N PHE A 207 5.39 -0.62 -11.38
CA PHE A 207 4.18 -1.28 -11.87
C PHE A 207 3.05 -1.30 -10.85
N ILE A 208 3.35 -1.39 -9.54
CA ILE A 208 2.34 -1.22 -8.50
C ILE A 208 1.74 0.18 -8.57
N ALA A 209 2.57 1.23 -8.68
CA ALA A 209 2.10 2.60 -8.80
C ALA A 209 1.26 2.82 -10.07
N ALA A 210 1.63 2.21 -11.19
CA ALA A 210 0.82 2.21 -12.41
C ALA A 210 -0.55 1.55 -12.17
N GLY A 211 -0.59 0.41 -11.48
CA GLY A 211 -1.84 -0.28 -11.13
C GLY A 211 -2.73 0.54 -10.19
N LEU A 212 -2.14 1.19 -9.19
CA LEU A 212 -2.86 2.11 -8.31
C LEU A 212 -3.38 3.33 -9.09
N GLY A 213 -2.60 3.86 -10.02
CA GLY A 213 -3.03 4.94 -10.91
C GLY A 213 -4.19 4.53 -11.81
N ALA A 214 -4.16 3.30 -12.34
CA ALA A 214 -5.27 2.73 -13.11
C ALA A 214 -6.55 2.60 -12.27
N LEU A 215 -6.43 2.30 -10.98
CA LEU A 215 -7.56 2.15 -10.07
C LEU A 215 -8.14 3.50 -9.64
N PHE A 216 -7.29 4.39 -9.15
CA PHE A 216 -7.70 5.63 -8.49
C PHE A 216 -7.81 6.82 -9.43
N GLY A 217 -7.24 6.74 -10.63
CA GLY A 217 -7.03 7.88 -11.51
C GLY A 217 -5.94 8.83 -11.00
N TRP A 218 -5.49 9.73 -11.86
CA TRP A 218 -4.32 10.58 -11.63
C TRP A 218 -4.42 11.50 -10.39
N ARG A 219 -5.62 12.04 -10.07
CA ARG A 219 -5.80 12.96 -8.93
C ARG A 219 -5.65 12.25 -7.59
N THR A 220 -6.31 11.12 -7.43
CA THR A 220 -6.31 10.36 -6.17
C THR A 220 -5.00 9.61 -5.98
N LEU A 221 -4.32 9.22 -7.07
CA LEU A 221 -3.02 8.59 -7.03
C LEU A 221 -2.00 9.41 -6.25
N LEU A 222 -1.95 10.73 -6.45
CA LEU A 222 -1.02 11.61 -5.72
C LEU A 222 -1.25 11.53 -4.20
N VAL A 223 -2.51 11.46 -3.77
CA VAL A 223 -2.85 11.30 -2.35
C VAL A 223 -2.41 9.93 -1.85
N VAL A 224 -2.65 8.87 -2.63
CA VAL A 224 -2.21 7.50 -2.28
C VAL A 224 -0.70 7.44 -2.13
N LEU A 225 0.06 8.00 -3.08
CA LEU A 225 1.53 8.03 -3.01
C LEU A 225 2.03 8.85 -1.83
N ALA A 226 1.42 10.00 -1.53
CA ALA A 226 1.76 10.80 -0.37
C ALA A 226 1.53 10.03 0.95
N LEU A 227 0.38 9.36 1.09
CA LEU A 227 0.08 8.50 2.22
C LEU A 227 1.08 7.33 2.32
N SER A 228 1.43 6.73 1.20
CA SER A 228 2.40 5.62 1.14
C SER A 228 3.77 6.05 1.64
N VAL A 229 4.23 7.24 1.23
CA VAL A 229 5.50 7.81 1.71
C VAL A 229 5.44 8.07 3.21
N LEU A 230 4.35 8.64 3.72
CA LEU A 230 4.18 8.88 5.16
C LEU A 230 4.20 7.56 5.96
N ILE A 231 3.49 6.54 5.48
CA ILE A 231 3.49 5.20 6.12
C ILE A 231 4.89 4.61 6.08
N GLN A 232 5.59 4.68 4.95
CA GLN A 232 6.95 4.18 4.81
C GLN A 232 7.91 4.88 5.77
N VAL A 233 7.81 6.19 5.91
CA VAL A 233 8.63 6.96 6.85
C VAL A 233 8.37 6.50 8.29
N VAL A 234 7.11 6.32 8.70
CA VAL A 234 6.75 5.84 10.03
C VAL A 234 7.31 4.44 10.31
N LEU A 235 7.22 3.54 9.32
CA LEU A 235 7.74 2.17 9.45
C LEU A 235 9.27 2.13 9.45
N PHE A 236 9.91 3.01 8.67
CA PHE A 236 11.37 3.05 8.54
C PHE A 236 12.05 3.76 9.73
N LEU A 237 11.41 4.77 10.31
CA LEU A 237 11.99 5.64 11.33
C LEU A 237 12.62 4.88 12.52
N PRO A 238 11.96 3.87 13.15
CA PRO A 238 12.57 3.13 14.25
C PRO A 238 13.82 2.35 13.84
N ILE A 239 13.79 1.76 12.64
CA ILE A 239 14.92 0.97 12.10
C ILE A 239 16.09 1.88 11.78
N PHE A 240 15.81 3.04 11.17
CA PHE A 240 16.78 4.05 10.82
C PHE A 240 17.49 4.61 12.07
N VAL A 241 16.72 5.04 13.08
CA VAL A 241 17.26 5.54 14.34
C VAL A 241 18.12 4.47 15.04
N LYS A 242 17.63 3.22 15.09
CA LYS A 242 18.42 2.11 15.65
C LYS A 242 19.75 1.92 14.90
N GLY A 243 19.72 1.99 13.57
CA GLY A 243 20.92 1.89 12.72
C GLY A 243 21.93 3.01 13.01
N LEU A 244 21.48 4.25 13.11
CA LEU A 244 22.34 5.39 13.46
C LEU A 244 22.99 5.25 14.84
N VAL A 245 22.24 4.77 15.83
CA VAL A 245 22.77 4.53 17.19
C VAL A 245 23.80 3.41 17.19
N GLN A 246 23.53 2.30 16.49
CA GLN A 246 24.47 1.16 16.39
C GLN A 246 25.78 1.53 15.69
N ASN A 247 25.69 2.35 14.64
CA ASN A 247 26.85 2.81 13.87
C ASN A 247 27.57 4.02 14.50
N LYS A 248 27.08 4.50 15.65
CA LYS A 248 27.61 5.69 16.35
C LYS A 248 27.65 6.94 15.45
N ASP A 249 26.76 7.04 14.47
CA ASP A 249 26.64 8.24 13.62
C ASP A 249 25.80 9.31 14.33
N TRP A 250 26.38 9.86 15.38
CA TRP A 250 25.75 10.90 16.19
C TRP A 250 25.48 12.19 15.42
N LYS A 251 26.29 12.49 14.37
CA LYS A 251 26.13 13.72 13.58
C LYS A 251 24.80 13.69 12.81
N THR A 252 24.53 12.61 12.11
CA THR A 252 23.28 12.41 11.37
C THR A 252 22.09 12.33 12.32
N LEU A 253 22.23 11.61 13.44
CA LEU A 253 21.17 11.47 14.44
C LEU A 253 20.77 12.82 15.05
N ILE A 254 21.77 13.64 15.47
CA ILE A 254 21.52 14.97 16.07
C ILE A 254 20.88 15.90 15.02
N SER A 255 21.44 15.98 13.80
CA SER A 255 20.89 16.83 12.74
C SER A 255 19.43 16.48 12.43
N PHE A 256 19.12 15.18 12.29
CA PHE A 256 17.77 14.70 12.04
C PHE A 256 16.82 15.00 13.21
N SER A 257 17.27 14.78 14.44
CA SER A 257 16.46 15.07 15.64
C SER A 257 16.14 16.56 15.77
N VAL A 258 17.13 17.44 15.52
CA VAL A 258 16.95 18.90 15.53
C VAL A 258 15.96 19.33 14.45
N PHE A 259 16.06 18.77 13.23
CA PHE A 259 15.10 19.01 12.17
C PHE A 259 13.68 18.62 12.57
N CYS A 260 13.49 17.40 13.12
CA CYS A 260 12.16 16.92 13.54
C CYS A 260 11.55 17.78 14.66
N ILE A 261 12.36 18.13 15.67
CA ILE A 261 11.89 18.96 16.79
C ILE A 261 11.48 20.34 16.27
N PHE A 262 12.34 20.97 15.43
CA PHE A 262 12.03 22.27 14.85
C PHE A 262 10.77 22.22 13.98
N ALA A 263 10.62 21.17 13.15
CA ALA A 263 9.44 20.98 12.30
C ALA A 263 8.14 20.86 13.16
N ILE A 264 8.18 20.08 14.22
CA ILE A 264 7.03 19.91 15.15
C ILE A 264 6.69 21.24 15.82
N VAL A 265 7.69 21.95 16.33
CA VAL A 265 7.48 23.26 17.00
C VAL A 265 6.94 24.29 16.00
N PHE A 266 7.52 24.37 14.80
CA PHE A 266 7.09 25.31 13.77
C PHE A 266 5.65 25.02 13.31
N TYR A 267 5.32 23.75 13.07
CA TYR A 267 3.95 23.34 12.74
C TYR A 267 2.96 23.64 13.89
N SER A 268 3.35 23.39 15.14
CA SER A 268 2.51 23.68 16.30
C SER A 268 2.23 25.18 16.42
N LEU A 269 3.24 26.01 16.23
CA LEU A 269 3.07 27.48 16.24
C LEU A 269 2.13 27.97 15.14
N GLN A 270 2.15 27.33 13.97
CA GLN A 270 1.20 27.62 12.89
C GLN A 270 -0.21 27.14 13.27
N HIS A 271 -0.35 25.93 13.79
CA HIS A 271 -1.64 25.36 14.17
C HIS A 271 -2.34 26.20 15.22
N PHE A 272 -1.62 26.69 16.23
CA PHE A 272 -2.16 27.60 17.25
C PHE A 272 -2.26 29.06 16.80
N ARG A 273 -2.05 29.35 15.50
CA ARG A 273 -2.11 30.70 14.91
C ARG A 273 -1.18 31.72 15.60
N ILE A 274 -0.12 31.29 16.25
CA ILE A 274 0.89 32.16 16.84
C ILE A 274 1.76 32.77 15.73
N ILE A 275 2.05 31.97 14.71
CA ILE A 275 2.73 32.41 13.48
C ILE A 275 1.76 32.14 12.32
N THR A 276 1.33 33.21 11.63
CA THR A 276 0.44 33.15 10.47
C THR A 276 1.15 33.69 9.24
N ALA A 277 0.59 33.41 8.05
CA ALA A 277 1.12 34.02 6.81
C ALA A 277 1.09 35.55 6.84
N ASP A 278 0.25 36.16 7.69
CA ASP A 278 0.18 37.61 7.90
C ASP A 278 1.39 38.14 8.69
N THR A 279 2.05 37.30 9.51
CA THR A 279 3.34 37.58 10.13
C THR A 279 4.50 37.17 9.20
N THR A 280 4.51 37.72 8.00
CA THR A 280 5.34 37.30 6.85
C THR A 280 6.81 37.11 7.19
N LEU A 281 7.41 37.99 7.98
CA LEU A 281 8.84 37.91 8.31
C LEU A 281 9.18 36.69 9.16
N LEU A 282 8.41 36.45 10.25
CA LEU A 282 8.68 35.35 11.16
C LEU A 282 8.38 33.98 10.54
N TYR A 283 7.32 33.92 9.69
CA TYR A 283 6.97 32.74 8.92
C TYR A 283 8.06 32.40 7.90
N THR A 284 8.53 33.40 7.12
CA THR A 284 9.56 33.17 6.11
C THR A 284 10.90 32.75 6.72
N ILE A 285 11.31 33.38 7.82
CA ILE A 285 12.52 32.98 8.55
C ILE A 285 12.40 31.53 9.05
N GLY A 286 11.28 31.15 9.67
CA GLY A 286 11.04 29.80 10.14
C GLY A 286 11.05 28.78 9.01
N ALA A 287 10.42 29.08 7.87
CA ALA A 287 10.43 28.23 6.69
C ALA A 287 11.84 28.05 6.09
N ILE A 288 12.63 29.12 6.04
CA ILE A 288 14.02 29.06 5.57
C ILE A 288 14.87 28.18 6.51
N ILE A 289 14.76 28.37 7.82
CA ILE A 289 15.48 27.55 8.80
C ILE A 289 15.09 26.08 8.65
N LEU A 290 13.80 25.78 8.51
CA LEU A 290 13.28 24.41 8.30
C LEU A 290 13.87 23.81 7.02
N ALA A 291 13.92 24.56 5.92
CA ALA A 291 14.50 24.10 4.67
C ALA A 291 16.01 23.81 4.82
N ILE A 292 16.76 24.69 5.47
CA ILE A 292 18.22 24.50 5.71
C ILE A 292 18.45 23.24 6.57
N LEU A 293 17.72 23.08 7.67
CA LEU A 293 17.82 21.90 8.54
C LEU A 293 17.43 20.60 7.80
N GLY A 294 16.40 20.66 6.96
CA GLY A 294 15.98 19.52 6.13
C GLY A 294 17.04 19.13 5.10
N ILE A 295 17.58 20.11 4.37
CA ILE A 295 18.63 19.88 3.37
C ILE A 295 19.90 19.32 4.03
N THR A 296 20.34 19.89 5.14
CA THR A 296 21.54 19.40 5.86
C THR A 296 21.35 17.98 6.37
N SER A 297 20.18 17.66 6.93
CA SER A 297 19.85 16.30 7.38
C SER A 297 19.82 15.33 6.21
N CYS A 298 19.21 15.68 5.07
CA CYS A 298 19.22 14.88 3.87
C CYS A 298 20.64 14.62 3.35
N ILE A 299 21.49 15.65 3.28
CA ILE A 299 22.89 15.49 2.82
C ILE A 299 23.63 14.50 3.72
N LEU A 300 23.50 14.61 5.05
CA LEU A 300 24.18 13.72 6.00
C LEU A 300 23.66 12.28 5.86
N ILE A 301 22.34 12.08 5.75
CA ILE A 301 21.74 10.76 5.53
C ILE A 301 22.26 10.13 4.24
N PHE A 302 22.24 10.86 3.13
CA PHE A 302 22.72 10.35 1.84
C PHE A 302 24.23 10.06 1.85
N LYS A 303 25.03 10.92 2.51
CA LYS A 303 26.46 10.67 2.69
C LYS A 303 26.68 9.39 3.49
N GLY A 304 26.00 9.20 4.61
CA GLY A 304 26.09 7.98 5.43
C GLY A 304 25.67 6.72 4.66
N LEU A 305 24.61 6.79 3.84
CA LEU A 305 24.16 5.68 2.98
C LEU A 305 25.17 5.36 1.86
N ARG A 306 25.90 6.34 1.37
CA ARG A 306 26.93 6.16 0.34
C ARG A 306 28.21 5.53 0.91
N GLU A 307 28.62 5.96 2.11
CA GLU A 307 29.82 5.49 2.78
C GLU A 307 29.66 4.06 3.35
N ASN A 308 28.45 3.65 3.73
CA ASN A 308 28.15 2.35 4.35
C ASN A 308 27.04 1.61 3.57
N PRO A 309 27.35 1.01 2.42
CA PRO A 309 26.34 0.31 1.61
C PRO A 309 25.74 -0.93 2.32
N GLU A 310 26.45 -1.53 3.28
CA GLU A 310 25.96 -2.68 4.08
C GLU A 310 24.83 -2.30 5.03
N ASN A 311 24.73 -1.02 5.40
CA ASN A 311 23.69 -0.50 6.29
C ASN A 311 22.39 -0.12 5.58
N ARG A 312 22.32 -0.34 4.26
CA ARG A 312 21.11 -0.11 3.48
C ARG A 312 20.08 -1.20 3.81
N THR A 313 19.29 -0.97 4.85
CA THR A 313 18.11 -1.79 5.10
C THR A 313 17.09 -1.49 4.01
N TYR A 314 17.03 -2.38 3.02
CA TYR A 314 16.00 -2.30 1.99
C TYR A 314 14.65 -2.70 2.60
N LEU A 315 13.78 -1.72 2.87
CA LEU A 315 12.38 -1.98 3.18
C LEU A 315 11.59 -1.96 1.88
N PRO A 316 10.77 -2.99 1.63
CA PRO A 316 9.91 -3.00 0.47
C PRO A 316 8.91 -1.83 0.54
N PHE A 317 8.73 -1.10 -0.57
CA PHE A 317 7.80 0.04 -0.62
C PHE A 317 6.37 -0.41 -0.96
N GLY A 318 6.21 -1.56 -1.60
CA GLY A 318 4.91 -2.13 -1.97
C GLY A 318 3.89 -2.18 -0.84
N PRO A 319 4.23 -2.70 0.36
CA PRO A 319 3.31 -2.74 1.50
C PRO A 319 2.81 -1.38 1.95
N ALA A 320 3.66 -0.35 1.89
CA ALA A 320 3.27 1.02 2.22
C ALA A 320 2.31 1.59 1.17
N MET A 321 2.55 1.30 -0.13
CA MET A 321 1.64 1.67 -1.21
C MET A 321 0.27 1.00 -1.06
N VAL A 322 0.25 -0.28 -0.70
CA VAL A 322 -0.98 -1.04 -0.46
C VAL A 322 -1.74 -0.48 0.75
N ALA A 323 -1.05 -0.14 1.83
CA ALA A 323 -1.69 0.49 2.99
C ALA A 323 -2.26 1.88 2.66
N GLY A 324 -1.52 2.70 1.92
CA GLY A 324 -2.00 4.00 1.42
C GLY A 324 -3.24 3.85 0.53
N ALA A 325 -3.24 2.84 -0.35
CA ALA A 325 -4.38 2.51 -1.20
C ALA A 325 -5.61 2.09 -0.39
N PHE A 326 -5.46 1.28 0.66
CA PHE A 326 -6.58 0.90 1.52
C PHE A 326 -7.16 2.09 2.27
N ILE A 327 -6.33 2.99 2.78
CA ILE A 327 -6.81 4.21 3.42
C ILE A 327 -7.62 5.03 2.42
N ALA A 328 -7.14 5.22 1.19
CA ALA A 328 -7.85 5.97 0.16
C ALA A 328 -9.13 5.26 -0.34
N LEU A 329 -9.18 3.93 -0.32
CA LEU A 329 -10.39 3.16 -0.65
C LEU A 329 -11.46 3.26 0.44
N ILE A 330 -11.06 3.35 1.70
CA ILE A 330 -11.97 3.36 2.86
C ILE A 330 -12.48 4.78 3.15
N LEU A 331 -11.64 5.80 3.06
CA LEU A 331 -12.02 7.21 3.21
C LEU A 331 -12.81 7.71 2.00
#